data_895906dc4889d65e02a5a371ab66eedd
#
_entry.id   895906dc4889d65e02a5a371ab66eedd
#
_cell.length_a   1.000
_cell.length_b   1.000
_cell.length_c   1.000
_cell.angle_alpha   90.00
_cell.angle_beta   90.00
_cell.angle_gamma   90.00
#
_symmetry.space_group_name_H-M   'P 1'
#
loop_
_entity.id
_entity.type
_entity.pdbx_description
1 polymer ?
#
loop_
_entity_poly.entity_id
_entity_poly.type
_entity_poly.pdbx_seq_one_letter_code
_entity_poly.pdbx_strand_id
1 'polypeptide(L)'
;MPLAKLPLAKLQISKRCDSIKQMKIVMFSDAYWPRVNGVTVSVESFSKALIKEGHEVLVICSSYPEGLNIPSSFLNAPVTEDGPTIVLVPSMPAFVTKEDRIAKFHKWFWVFRQVELFDPDIIHINTEFVIAEFGFLYAMAHNLPAIYTFHTMWEDYGPNYFPLFPPFLVKFVVRGVLKNILFRSYRVIVPTPQIDEVVHKYKPRTITFLLPTGIEGELFEHEKEECVVFREKLELTFPSLKGKRILLFAGRIAKEKNLSFLLKILPDIIEKHPNVILLFAGDGPDLEYFKDESKKAALEDYCLFTGYLERKDLAIIYSISEIFLFPSMTDTQGLVTLEAMFSGTPVVAIGALGTLMVMGGDNGGFMVKNDEKEFTLRVLDLLSDPELRSRKSLEAKIHARSWSIQELTKKLVCIYDSTIESYQEDYGKPRTLLWELLMDKRWWKVNNKIFKKRTEKVWQDMRTKLKKQPAI
;
A
#
# COMPACT_ATOMS: atom_id res chain seq x y z
N MET A 1 16.26 -14.07 -22.96
CA MET A 1 15.80 -15.38 -22.45
C MET A 1 14.29 -15.35 -22.41
N PRO A 2 13.55 -16.28 -23.00
CA PRO A 2 12.11 -16.30 -22.94
C PRO A 2 11.67 -16.58 -21.52
N LEU A 3 10.74 -15.78 -21.00
CA LEU A 3 10.03 -15.98 -19.74
C LEU A 3 9.36 -17.36 -19.80
N ALA A 4 10.08 -18.37 -19.29
CA ALA A 4 9.53 -19.69 -19.12
C ALA A 4 8.34 -19.58 -18.15
N LYS A 5 7.21 -20.11 -18.58
CA LYS A 5 5.97 -20.32 -17.88
C LYS A 5 6.23 -20.74 -16.42
N LEU A 6 6.19 -19.78 -15.49
CA LEU A 6 5.96 -20.07 -14.09
C LEU A 6 4.60 -20.73 -14.01
N PRO A 7 4.47 -21.91 -13.39
CA PRO A 7 3.17 -22.41 -13.06
C PRO A 7 2.59 -21.47 -11.98
N LEU A 8 1.81 -20.49 -12.44
CA LEU A 8 0.79 -19.91 -11.57
C LEU A 8 0.06 -21.14 -11.02
N ALA A 9 0.30 -21.46 -9.77
CA ALA A 9 -0.60 -22.32 -9.04
C ALA A 9 -1.96 -21.62 -9.17
N LYS A 10 -2.69 -22.03 -10.20
CA LYS A 10 -4.11 -21.78 -10.34
C LYS A 10 -4.74 -22.53 -9.17
N LEU A 11 -4.68 -21.93 -7.98
CA LEU A 11 -5.74 -22.15 -7.04
C LEU A 11 -6.98 -21.58 -7.75
N GLN A 12 -7.62 -22.45 -8.51
CA GLN A 12 -9.00 -22.26 -8.87
C GLN A 12 -9.71 -22.01 -7.53
N ILE A 13 -10.05 -20.74 -7.28
CA ILE A 13 -11.16 -20.38 -6.41
C ILE A 13 -12.38 -20.92 -7.17
N SER A 14 -12.54 -22.24 -7.17
CA SER A 14 -13.53 -22.99 -7.97
C SER A 14 -14.72 -23.40 -7.11
N LYS A 15 -15.05 -22.59 -6.11
CA LYS A 15 -16.41 -22.56 -5.57
C LYS A 15 -16.84 -21.10 -5.65
N ARG A 16 -17.90 -20.82 -6.39
CA ARG A 16 -18.70 -19.63 -6.23
C ARG A 16 -18.95 -19.47 -4.74
N CYS A 17 -18.52 -18.33 -4.15
CA CYS A 17 -18.97 -17.91 -2.83
C CYS A 17 -20.45 -17.53 -2.94
N ASP A 18 -21.32 -18.51 -3.15
CA ASP A 18 -22.76 -18.30 -3.40
C ASP A 18 -23.57 -18.10 -2.10
N SER A 19 -22.92 -18.23 -0.93
CA SER A 19 -23.52 -17.86 0.37
C SER A 19 -22.45 -17.29 1.30
N ILE A 20 -22.26 -15.99 1.24
CA ILE A 20 -21.30 -15.30 2.11
C ILE A 20 -21.88 -15.29 3.52
N LYS A 21 -21.35 -16.13 4.39
CA LYS A 21 -21.62 -16.08 5.83
C LYS A 21 -20.96 -14.79 6.36
N GLN A 22 -21.70 -14.01 7.15
CA GLN A 22 -21.13 -12.88 7.88
C GLN A 22 -19.93 -13.38 8.71
N MET A 23 -18.80 -12.71 8.61
CA MET A 23 -17.57 -13.01 9.35
C MET A 23 -17.21 -11.86 10.28
N LYS A 24 -16.58 -12.19 11.40
CA LYS A 24 -15.96 -11.24 12.33
C LYS A 24 -14.45 -11.27 12.14
N ILE A 25 -13.90 -10.17 11.64
CA ILE A 25 -12.50 -10.07 11.21
C ILE A 25 -11.77 -9.09 12.11
N VAL A 26 -10.64 -9.51 12.71
CA VAL A 26 -9.78 -8.58 13.45
C VAL A 26 -8.52 -8.31 12.64
N MET A 27 -8.27 -7.05 12.32
CA MET A 27 -7.07 -6.58 11.65
C MET A 27 -6.09 -5.96 12.65
N PHE A 28 -4.88 -6.49 12.70
CA PHE A 28 -3.79 -5.97 13.54
C PHE A 28 -2.80 -5.19 12.69
N SER A 29 -2.57 -3.91 13.02
CA SER A 29 -1.65 -3.02 12.30
C SER A 29 -0.93 -2.05 13.24
N ASP A 30 0.41 -2.04 13.24
CA ASP A 30 1.17 -1.04 14.00
C ASP A 30 1.03 0.37 13.40
N ALA A 31 0.76 0.47 12.08
CA ALA A 31 0.52 1.71 11.36
C ALA A 31 -0.97 1.87 11.03
N TYR A 32 -1.54 2.99 11.45
CA TYR A 32 -2.89 3.41 11.10
C TYR A 32 -2.98 4.95 11.15
N TRP A 33 -4.15 5.51 10.83
CA TRP A 33 -4.35 6.94 10.92
C TRP A 33 -3.94 7.48 12.31
N PRO A 34 -3.33 8.69 12.33
CA PRO A 34 -3.15 9.70 11.28
C PRO A 34 -1.91 9.51 10.38
N ARG A 35 -1.14 8.43 10.56
CA ARG A 35 0.00 8.14 9.67
C ARG A 35 -0.49 7.60 8.34
N VAL A 36 -0.15 8.30 7.24
CA VAL A 36 -0.49 7.88 5.88
C VAL A 36 0.66 7.12 5.25
N ASN A 37 0.41 5.86 4.93
CA ASN A 37 1.28 5.02 4.11
C ASN A 37 0.46 3.94 3.40
N GLY A 38 1.07 3.16 2.53
CA GLY A 38 0.37 2.10 1.79
C GLY A 38 -0.33 1.06 2.67
N VAL A 39 0.22 0.78 3.87
CA VAL A 39 -0.41 -0.14 4.84
C VAL A 39 -1.70 0.44 5.40
N THR A 40 -1.65 1.69 5.86
CA THR A 40 -2.82 2.40 6.41
C THR A 40 -3.95 2.48 5.39
N VAL A 41 -3.63 2.88 4.15
CA VAL A 41 -4.61 2.95 3.05
C VAL A 41 -5.20 1.57 2.77
N SER A 42 -4.38 0.53 2.70
CA SER A 42 -4.85 -0.84 2.46
C SER A 42 -5.78 -1.35 3.56
N VAL A 43 -5.39 -1.19 4.83
CA VAL A 43 -6.21 -1.63 5.97
C VAL A 43 -7.54 -0.88 6.01
N GLU A 44 -7.53 0.43 5.78
CA GLU A 44 -8.75 1.24 5.76
C GLU A 44 -9.68 0.87 4.61
N SER A 45 -9.16 0.83 3.38
CA SER A 45 -9.98 0.54 2.20
C SER A 45 -10.61 -0.85 2.27
N PHE A 46 -9.83 -1.88 2.67
CA PHE A 46 -10.38 -3.22 2.84
C PHE A 46 -11.37 -3.31 4.02
N SER A 47 -11.10 -2.66 5.16
CA SER A 47 -12.02 -2.71 6.30
C SER A 47 -13.37 -2.07 5.98
N LYS A 48 -13.38 -0.91 5.32
CA LYS A 48 -14.60 -0.25 4.86
C LYS A 48 -15.37 -1.09 3.83
N ALA A 49 -14.66 -1.67 2.88
CA ALA A 49 -15.28 -2.50 1.85
C ALA A 49 -15.84 -3.81 2.41
N LEU A 50 -15.16 -4.44 3.38
CA LEU A 50 -15.67 -5.62 4.09
C LEU A 50 -16.95 -5.32 4.87
N ILE A 51 -17.04 -4.13 5.51
CA ILE A 51 -18.26 -3.69 6.21
C ILE A 51 -19.40 -3.49 5.21
N LYS A 52 -19.13 -2.87 4.05
CA LYS A 52 -20.15 -2.72 2.98
C LYS A 52 -20.63 -4.07 2.45
N GLU A 53 -19.81 -5.11 2.47
CA GLU A 53 -20.18 -6.50 2.11
C GLU A 53 -20.88 -7.24 3.29
N GLY A 54 -21.12 -6.59 4.43
CA GLY A 54 -21.90 -7.13 5.56
C GLY A 54 -21.06 -7.87 6.61
N HIS A 55 -19.74 -7.74 6.59
CA HIS A 55 -18.85 -8.31 7.62
C HIS A 55 -18.63 -7.33 8.78
N GLU A 56 -18.28 -7.86 9.96
CA GLU A 56 -17.86 -7.05 11.09
C GLU A 56 -16.34 -6.94 11.13
N VAL A 57 -15.81 -5.73 11.28
CA VAL A 57 -14.35 -5.50 11.28
C VAL A 57 -13.92 -4.72 12.51
N LEU A 58 -12.94 -5.26 13.23
CA LEU A 58 -12.24 -4.61 14.34
C LEU A 58 -10.78 -4.35 13.94
N VAL A 59 -10.33 -3.09 14.02
CA VAL A 59 -8.94 -2.71 13.77
C VAL A 59 -8.22 -2.43 15.09
N ILE A 60 -7.16 -3.18 15.38
CA ILE A 60 -6.28 -2.96 16.52
C ILE A 60 -5.03 -2.24 16.02
N CYS A 61 -4.77 -1.03 16.52
CA CYS A 61 -3.63 -0.24 16.05
C CYS A 61 -3.00 0.61 17.15
N SER A 62 -1.81 1.16 16.89
CA SER A 62 -1.10 2.02 17.82
C SER A 62 -1.77 3.38 17.95
N SER A 63 -1.88 3.93 19.17
CA SER A 63 -2.37 5.28 19.41
C SER A 63 -1.32 6.33 19.04
N TYR A 64 -1.78 7.51 18.64
CA TYR A 64 -0.96 8.69 18.40
C TYR A 64 -1.32 9.77 19.44
N PRO A 65 -0.35 10.55 19.98
CA PRO A 65 -0.64 11.62 20.91
C PRO A 65 -1.37 12.77 20.21
N GLU A 66 -2.27 13.44 20.95
CA GLU A 66 -2.85 14.70 20.53
C GLU A 66 -1.74 15.75 20.33
N GLY A 67 -1.82 16.55 19.23
CA GLY A 67 -0.87 17.64 18.97
C GLY A 67 0.40 17.26 18.18
N LEU A 68 0.50 16.05 17.62
CA LEU A 68 1.44 15.86 16.52
C LEU A 68 1.05 16.79 15.36
N ASN A 69 1.98 17.66 14.95
CA ASN A 69 1.85 18.45 13.72
C ASN A 69 1.86 17.51 12.51
N ILE A 70 0.73 16.85 12.30
CA ILE A 70 0.45 16.09 11.10
C ILE A 70 -0.17 17.11 10.15
N PRO A 71 0.31 17.23 8.92
CA PRO A 71 -0.27 18.14 7.95
C PRO A 71 -1.80 17.99 7.93
N SER A 72 -2.53 19.09 7.90
CA SER A 72 -4.01 19.11 7.94
C SER A 72 -4.66 18.26 6.85
N SER A 73 -3.95 18.05 5.73
CA SER A 73 -4.31 17.11 4.67
C SER A 73 -4.37 15.63 5.14
N PHE A 74 -3.73 15.29 6.25
CA PHE A 74 -3.69 13.94 6.83
C PHE A 74 -4.60 13.76 8.05
N LEU A 75 -5.14 14.86 8.60
CA LEU A 75 -6.02 14.83 9.78
C LEU A 75 -7.50 14.50 9.44
N ASN A 76 -7.86 14.53 8.18
CA ASN A 76 -9.23 14.42 7.70
C ASN A 76 -9.63 13.03 7.20
N ALA A 77 -9.04 11.95 7.73
CA ALA A 77 -9.70 10.67 7.55
C ALA A 77 -10.86 10.61 8.54
N PRO A 78 -12.10 10.65 8.09
CA PRO A 78 -13.22 10.51 8.98
C PRO A 78 -13.18 9.10 9.57
N VAL A 79 -13.20 8.99 10.89
CA VAL A 79 -13.85 7.86 11.53
C VAL A 79 -15.32 8.02 11.13
N THR A 80 -15.69 7.46 10.00
CA THR A 80 -17.05 7.52 9.49
C THR A 80 -17.91 6.59 10.35
N GLU A 81 -19.16 6.95 10.57
CA GLU A 81 -20.15 6.07 11.24
C GLU A 81 -20.22 4.69 10.59
N ASP A 82 -19.82 4.58 9.31
CA ASP A 82 -19.77 3.35 8.51
C ASP A 82 -18.35 2.70 8.46
N GLY A 83 -17.41 3.11 9.32
CA GLY A 83 -16.05 2.59 9.38
C GLY A 83 -15.88 1.42 10.37
N PRO A 84 -14.69 0.80 10.40
CA PRO A 84 -14.40 -0.29 11.34
C PRO A 84 -14.40 0.21 12.78
N THR A 85 -14.74 -0.69 13.72
CA THR A 85 -14.46 -0.43 15.14
C THR A 85 -12.95 -0.35 15.34
N ILE A 86 -12.46 0.70 16.00
CA ILE A 86 -11.02 0.93 16.18
C ILE A 86 -10.66 0.85 17.66
N VAL A 87 -9.65 0.04 17.97
CA VAL A 87 -9.06 -0.05 19.31
C VAL A 87 -7.64 0.52 19.26
N LEU A 88 -7.45 1.68 19.89
CA LEU A 88 -6.18 2.38 19.96
C LEU A 88 -5.35 1.88 21.16
N VAL A 89 -4.24 1.18 20.87
CA VAL A 89 -3.34 0.66 21.91
C VAL A 89 -2.36 1.74 22.32
N PRO A 90 -2.26 2.09 23.61
CA PRO A 90 -1.27 3.05 24.09
C PRO A 90 0.14 2.74 23.59
N SER A 91 0.78 3.75 23.03
CA SER A 91 2.08 3.62 22.37
C SER A 91 3.11 4.60 22.88
N MET A 92 4.35 4.48 22.40
CA MET A 92 5.45 5.42 22.62
C MET A 92 6.16 5.68 21.29
N PRO A 93 6.92 6.81 21.16
CA PRO A 93 7.70 7.07 19.96
C PRO A 93 8.67 5.92 19.68
N ALA A 94 8.78 5.54 18.41
CA ALA A 94 9.88 4.68 17.96
C ALA A 94 11.17 5.50 17.83
N PHE A 95 12.31 4.83 17.90
CA PHE A 95 13.62 5.51 17.88
C PHE A 95 14.01 6.00 16.46
N VAL A 96 13.25 5.66 15.44
CA VAL A 96 13.65 5.83 14.04
C VAL A 96 13.07 7.10 13.43
N THR A 97 11.76 7.30 13.53
CA THR A 97 11.10 8.51 13.08
C THR A 97 10.14 9.04 14.14
N LYS A 98 9.82 10.35 14.10
CA LYS A 98 8.84 10.95 15.03
C LYS A 98 7.43 10.41 14.82
N GLU A 99 7.15 9.88 13.65
CA GLU A 99 5.84 9.36 13.24
C GLU A 99 5.66 7.88 13.56
N ASP A 100 6.76 7.13 13.73
CA ASP A 100 6.69 5.72 14.05
C ASP A 100 6.36 5.52 15.54
N ARG A 101 5.44 4.60 15.79
CA ARG A 101 4.95 4.30 17.14
C ARG A 101 5.18 2.83 17.48
N ILE A 102 5.52 2.58 18.73
CA ILE A 102 5.65 1.23 19.28
C ILE A 102 4.58 1.06 20.35
N ALA A 103 3.66 0.12 20.16
CA ALA A 103 2.64 -0.19 21.15
C ALA A 103 3.28 -0.67 22.47
N LYS A 104 2.69 -0.29 23.60
CA LYS A 104 3.16 -0.70 24.92
C LYS A 104 2.84 -2.18 25.14
N PHE A 105 3.86 -3.04 25.11
CA PHE A 105 3.71 -4.49 25.19
C PHE A 105 2.90 -4.97 26.41
N HIS A 106 3.01 -4.32 27.57
CA HIS A 106 2.24 -4.69 28.77
C HIS A 106 0.72 -4.51 28.63
N LYS A 107 0.24 -3.93 27.54
CA LYS A 107 -1.19 -3.78 27.23
C LYS A 107 -1.79 -5.01 26.54
N TRP A 108 -1.01 -6.06 26.23
CA TRP A 108 -1.45 -7.25 25.53
C TRP A 108 -2.73 -7.87 26.13
N PHE A 109 -2.82 -7.93 27.46
CA PHE A 109 -3.99 -8.47 28.16
C PHE A 109 -5.27 -7.66 27.90
N TRP A 110 -5.15 -6.33 27.94
CA TRP A 110 -6.28 -5.45 27.64
C TRP A 110 -6.71 -5.59 26.17
N VAL A 111 -5.77 -5.69 25.24
CA VAL A 111 -6.04 -5.94 23.83
C VAL A 111 -6.77 -7.25 23.66
N PHE A 112 -6.30 -8.32 24.30
CA PHE A 112 -6.93 -9.65 24.22
C PHE A 112 -8.39 -9.60 24.68
N ARG A 113 -8.69 -8.86 25.75
CA ARG A 113 -10.06 -8.69 26.21
C ARG A 113 -10.94 -7.95 25.21
N GLN A 114 -10.42 -6.98 24.48
CA GLN A 114 -11.18 -6.30 23.43
C GLN A 114 -11.48 -7.27 22.27
N VAL A 115 -10.50 -8.07 21.88
CA VAL A 115 -10.65 -9.07 20.81
C VAL A 115 -11.60 -10.20 21.23
N GLU A 116 -11.54 -10.64 22.49
CA GLU A 116 -12.43 -11.65 23.05
C GLU A 116 -13.90 -11.20 23.06
N LEU A 117 -14.16 -9.92 23.41
CA LEU A 117 -15.51 -9.33 23.37
C LEU A 117 -16.06 -9.25 21.95
N PHE A 118 -15.18 -9.11 20.96
CA PHE A 118 -15.55 -9.10 19.55
C PHE A 118 -15.81 -10.51 18.99
N ASP A 119 -15.14 -11.54 19.53
CA ASP A 119 -15.27 -12.96 19.17
C ASP A 119 -15.01 -13.23 17.67
N PRO A 120 -13.76 -13.07 17.18
CA PRO A 120 -13.44 -13.14 15.77
C PRO A 120 -13.44 -14.55 15.20
N ASP A 121 -13.76 -14.67 13.91
CA ASP A 121 -13.58 -15.88 13.10
C ASP A 121 -12.16 -16.03 12.55
N ILE A 122 -11.47 -14.89 12.30
CA ILE A 122 -10.14 -14.85 11.69
C ILE A 122 -9.31 -13.65 12.18
N ILE A 123 -8.00 -13.85 12.27
CA ILE A 123 -7.03 -12.82 12.61
C ILE A 123 -6.22 -12.45 11.36
N HIS A 124 -6.24 -11.17 10.98
CA HIS A 124 -5.48 -10.63 9.86
C HIS A 124 -4.37 -9.69 10.35
N ILE A 125 -3.12 -10.07 10.10
CA ILE A 125 -1.92 -9.34 10.50
C ILE A 125 -1.43 -8.51 9.30
N ASN A 126 -1.25 -7.20 9.49
CA ASN A 126 -0.86 -6.26 8.43
C ASN A 126 0.52 -5.62 8.63
N THR A 127 1.18 -5.87 9.76
CA THR A 127 2.50 -5.32 10.09
C THR A 127 3.36 -6.36 10.80
N GLU A 128 4.59 -5.99 11.19
CA GLU A 128 5.60 -6.93 11.70
C GLU A 128 6.07 -6.63 13.14
N PHE A 129 5.45 -5.66 13.84
CA PHE A 129 5.92 -5.20 15.15
C PHE A 129 5.03 -5.68 16.30
N VAL A 130 4.89 -4.85 17.35
CA VAL A 130 4.26 -5.26 18.62
C VAL A 130 2.77 -5.58 18.47
N ILE A 131 2.04 -4.84 17.64
CA ILE A 131 0.61 -5.10 17.40
C ILE A 131 0.43 -6.44 16.70
N ALA A 132 1.28 -6.75 15.71
CA ALA A 132 1.29 -8.06 15.06
C ALA A 132 1.52 -9.20 16.05
N GLU A 133 2.44 -9.00 17.02
CA GLU A 133 2.72 -10.00 18.06
C GLU A 133 1.49 -10.30 18.90
N PHE A 134 0.69 -9.29 19.25
CA PHE A 134 -0.58 -9.50 19.96
C PHE A 134 -1.55 -10.35 19.15
N GLY A 135 -1.67 -10.09 17.84
CA GLY A 135 -2.54 -10.84 16.95
C GLY A 135 -2.13 -12.33 16.85
N PHE A 136 -0.84 -12.59 16.67
CA PHE A 136 -0.34 -13.98 16.62
C PHE A 136 -0.49 -14.72 17.95
N LEU A 137 -0.23 -14.06 19.06
CA LEU A 137 -0.40 -14.65 20.40
C LEU A 137 -1.87 -14.97 20.67
N TYR A 138 -2.78 -14.08 20.29
CA TYR A 138 -4.22 -14.31 20.42
C TYR A 138 -4.69 -15.49 19.54
N ALA A 139 -4.31 -15.49 18.27
CA ALA A 139 -4.66 -16.56 17.33
C ALA A 139 -4.21 -17.93 17.84
N MET A 140 -2.98 -18.01 18.35
CA MET A 140 -2.43 -19.25 18.90
C MET A 140 -3.16 -19.69 20.17
N ALA A 141 -3.49 -18.75 21.08
CA ALA A 141 -4.18 -19.06 22.33
C ALA A 141 -5.62 -19.57 22.12
N HIS A 142 -6.29 -19.07 21.09
CA HIS A 142 -7.70 -19.39 20.79
C HIS A 142 -7.89 -20.38 19.65
N ASN A 143 -6.80 -20.92 19.09
CA ASN A 143 -6.81 -21.82 17.93
C ASN A 143 -7.58 -21.22 16.75
N LEU A 144 -7.25 -19.97 16.40
CA LEU A 144 -7.81 -19.22 15.28
C LEU A 144 -6.82 -19.13 14.13
N PRO A 145 -7.29 -19.11 12.87
CA PRO A 145 -6.43 -18.90 11.73
C PRO A 145 -5.84 -17.48 11.74
N ALA A 146 -4.52 -17.37 11.57
CA ALA A 146 -3.82 -16.10 11.36
C ALA A 146 -3.36 -16.01 9.91
N ILE A 147 -3.85 -15.00 9.20
CA ILE A 147 -3.39 -14.63 7.86
C ILE A 147 -2.52 -13.38 7.95
N TYR A 148 -1.45 -13.32 7.16
CA TYR A 148 -0.54 -12.19 7.14
C TYR A 148 -0.46 -11.58 5.75
N THR A 149 -0.62 -10.25 5.62
CA THR A 149 -0.34 -9.52 4.39
C THR A 149 1.06 -8.93 4.42
N PHE A 150 1.87 -9.30 3.46
CA PHE A 150 3.24 -8.83 3.31
C PHE A 150 3.25 -7.46 2.62
N HIS A 151 3.32 -6.38 3.38
CA HIS A 151 3.29 -5.02 2.82
C HIS A 151 4.67 -4.42 2.54
N THR A 152 5.70 -4.78 3.31
CA THR A 152 6.97 -4.02 3.31
C THR A 152 8.19 -4.93 3.13
N MET A 153 9.02 -4.60 2.14
CA MET A 153 10.33 -5.25 1.90
C MET A 153 11.38 -4.76 2.90
N TRP A 154 11.24 -5.17 4.16
CA TRP A 154 12.14 -4.75 5.25
C TRP A 154 13.61 -5.09 5.03
N GLU A 155 13.96 -6.08 4.20
CA GLU A 155 15.36 -6.37 3.88
C GLU A 155 16.03 -5.22 3.14
N ASP A 156 15.28 -4.50 2.32
CA ASP A 156 15.81 -3.41 1.51
C ASP A 156 15.73 -2.07 2.27
N TYR A 157 14.66 -1.87 3.02
CA TYR A 157 14.44 -0.62 3.78
C TYR A 157 15.10 -0.61 5.15
N GLY A 158 15.22 -1.75 5.82
CA GLY A 158 15.73 -1.87 7.19
C GLY A 158 17.08 -1.21 7.43
N PRO A 159 18.10 -1.37 6.57
CA PRO A 159 19.37 -0.69 6.72
C PRO A 159 19.27 0.85 6.76
N ASN A 160 18.32 1.44 6.04
CA ASN A 160 18.09 2.88 6.04
C ASN A 160 17.44 3.37 7.34
N TYR A 161 16.65 2.50 7.99
CA TYR A 161 16.03 2.79 9.29
C TYR A 161 17.00 2.65 10.46
N PHE A 162 18.06 1.86 10.31
CA PHE A 162 19.03 1.61 11.37
C PHE A 162 20.48 1.91 10.91
N PRO A 163 20.79 3.19 10.54
CA PRO A 163 22.07 3.55 9.94
C PRO A 163 23.27 3.36 10.88
N LEU A 164 23.03 3.27 12.19
CA LEU A 164 24.09 3.03 13.21
C LEU A 164 24.58 1.57 13.24
N PHE A 165 23.87 0.65 12.56
CA PHE A 165 24.24 -0.77 12.54
C PHE A 165 24.74 -1.19 11.16
N PRO A 166 25.69 -2.13 11.09
CA PRO A 166 26.11 -2.69 9.82
C PRO A 166 24.94 -3.29 9.03
N PRO A 167 24.79 -3.00 7.72
CA PRO A 167 23.65 -3.46 6.91
C PRO A 167 23.41 -4.98 6.96
N PHE A 168 24.48 -5.79 7.03
CA PHE A 168 24.35 -7.23 7.11
C PHE A 168 23.69 -7.71 8.40
N LEU A 169 23.98 -7.02 9.53
CA LEU A 169 23.38 -7.35 10.83
C LEU A 169 21.90 -6.99 10.85
N VAL A 170 21.54 -5.81 10.31
CA VAL A 170 20.15 -5.40 10.16
C VAL A 170 19.39 -6.42 9.31
N LYS A 171 19.93 -6.78 8.15
CA LYS A 171 19.32 -7.80 7.27
C LYS A 171 19.18 -9.16 7.95
N PHE A 172 20.16 -9.57 8.76
CA PHE A 172 20.08 -10.82 9.51
C PHE A 172 18.92 -10.82 10.52
N VAL A 173 18.77 -9.73 11.29
CA VAL A 173 17.67 -9.56 12.26
C VAL A 173 16.32 -9.53 11.54
N VAL A 174 16.20 -8.71 10.50
CA VAL A 174 14.98 -8.61 9.68
C VAL A 174 14.56 -9.97 9.12
N ARG A 175 15.51 -10.75 8.59
CA ARG A 175 15.24 -12.11 8.11
C ARG A 175 14.73 -13.03 9.21
N GLY A 176 15.27 -12.90 10.41
CA GLY A 176 14.80 -13.66 11.58
C GLY A 176 13.35 -13.33 11.93
N VAL A 177 13.01 -12.05 11.97
CA VAL A 177 11.65 -11.57 12.23
C VAL A 177 10.68 -12.05 11.14
N LEU A 178 11.01 -11.86 9.87
CA LEU A 178 10.17 -12.29 8.76
C LEU A 178 9.94 -13.81 8.75
N LYS A 179 10.99 -14.61 8.99
CA LYS A 179 10.84 -16.07 9.12
C LYS A 179 9.88 -16.45 10.23
N ASN A 180 9.99 -15.80 11.40
CA ASN A 180 9.10 -16.08 12.53
C ASN A 180 7.65 -15.73 12.21
N ILE A 181 7.39 -14.56 11.59
CA ILE A 181 6.05 -14.15 11.16
C ILE A 181 5.48 -15.15 10.14
N LEU A 182 6.22 -15.44 9.08
CA LEU A 182 5.80 -16.40 8.07
C LEU A 182 5.54 -17.80 8.64
N PHE A 183 6.35 -18.23 9.63
CA PHE A 183 6.15 -19.53 10.28
C PHE A 183 4.83 -19.61 11.06
N ARG A 184 4.47 -18.52 11.76
CA ARG A 184 3.22 -18.43 12.54
C ARG A 184 1.98 -18.16 11.70
N SER A 185 2.15 -17.63 10.49
CA SER A 185 1.04 -17.37 9.57
C SER A 185 0.56 -18.68 8.95
N TYR A 186 -0.74 -18.94 9.02
CA TYR A 186 -1.33 -20.11 8.37
C TYR A 186 -1.38 -19.93 6.85
N ARG A 187 -1.72 -18.73 6.40
CA ARG A 187 -1.72 -18.29 4.99
C ARG A 187 -1.07 -16.92 4.87
N VAL A 188 -0.58 -16.58 3.67
CA VAL A 188 0.06 -15.29 3.41
C VAL A 188 -0.55 -14.64 2.19
N ILE A 189 -0.90 -13.36 2.31
CA ILE A 189 -1.30 -12.51 1.20
C ILE A 189 -0.09 -11.74 0.71
N VAL A 190 0.15 -11.73 -0.58
CA VAL A 190 1.25 -11.03 -1.25
C VAL A 190 0.69 -10.06 -2.29
N PRO A 191 1.13 -8.80 -2.32
CA PRO A 191 0.61 -7.82 -3.28
C PRO A 191 1.18 -7.99 -4.69
N THR A 192 2.36 -8.62 -4.84
CA THR A 192 3.02 -8.78 -6.13
C THR A 192 3.68 -10.15 -6.28
N PRO A 193 3.90 -10.66 -7.52
CA PRO A 193 4.62 -11.90 -7.76
C PRO A 193 6.06 -11.89 -7.22
N GLN A 194 6.74 -10.74 -7.23
CA GLN A 194 8.09 -10.62 -6.70
C GLN A 194 8.14 -10.87 -5.19
N ILE A 195 7.14 -10.38 -4.46
CA ILE A 195 7.02 -10.64 -3.02
C ILE A 195 6.66 -12.10 -2.78
N ASP A 196 5.88 -12.71 -3.65
CA ASP A 196 5.59 -14.15 -3.59
C ASP A 196 6.87 -15.00 -3.66
N GLU A 197 7.78 -14.68 -4.58
CA GLU A 197 9.09 -15.33 -4.66
C GLU A 197 9.90 -15.16 -3.37
N VAL A 198 9.87 -13.98 -2.75
CA VAL A 198 10.54 -13.73 -1.47
C VAL A 198 9.93 -14.57 -0.36
N VAL A 199 8.62 -14.66 -0.26
CA VAL A 199 7.93 -15.48 0.74
C VAL A 199 8.31 -16.96 0.57
N HIS A 200 8.29 -17.47 -0.66
CA HIS A 200 8.66 -18.86 -0.93
C HIS A 200 10.14 -19.17 -0.68
N LYS A 201 11.02 -18.17 -0.81
CA LYS A 201 12.42 -18.32 -0.41
C LYS A 201 12.59 -18.56 1.10
N TYR A 202 11.71 -17.99 1.94
CA TYR A 202 11.76 -18.16 3.40
C TYR A 202 10.93 -19.31 3.91
N LYS A 203 9.78 -19.56 3.29
CA LYS A 203 8.84 -20.63 3.64
C LYS A 203 8.33 -21.32 2.37
N PRO A 204 9.08 -22.25 1.77
CA PRO A 204 8.78 -22.82 0.45
C PRO A 204 7.42 -23.51 0.31
N ARG A 205 6.85 -24.00 1.41
CA ARG A 205 5.57 -24.73 1.41
C ARG A 205 4.39 -23.91 1.90
N THR A 206 4.54 -22.59 2.08
CA THR A 206 3.41 -21.76 2.48
C THR A 206 2.45 -21.58 1.31
N ILE A 207 1.16 -21.50 1.60
CA ILE A 207 0.17 -21.12 0.60
C ILE A 207 0.07 -19.60 0.62
N THR A 208 0.27 -19.01 -0.54
CA THR A 208 0.19 -17.57 -0.78
C THR A 208 -1.00 -17.24 -1.68
N PHE A 209 -1.57 -16.07 -1.47
CA PHE A 209 -2.60 -15.49 -2.34
C PHE A 209 -2.13 -14.15 -2.88
N LEU A 210 -2.17 -13.99 -4.19
CA LEU A 210 -1.87 -12.73 -4.84
C LEU A 210 -3.08 -11.80 -4.71
N LEU A 211 -2.98 -10.79 -3.86
CA LEU A 211 -4.00 -9.78 -3.64
C LEU A 211 -3.34 -8.41 -3.44
N PRO A 212 -3.31 -7.56 -4.47
CA PRO A 212 -2.80 -6.20 -4.37
C PRO A 212 -3.75 -5.30 -3.57
N THR A 213 -3.30 -4.09 -3.26
CA THR A 213 -4.16 -3.04 -2.70
C THR A 213 -5.13 -2.56 -3.78
N GLY A 214 -6.42 -2.56 -3.45
CA GLY A 214 -7.46 -2.05 -4.35
C GLY A 214 -7.56 -0.53 -4.33
N ILE A 215 -8.16 0.02 -5.39
CA ILE A 215 -8.45 1.45 -5.51
C ILE A 215 -9.96 1.66 -5.41
N GLU A 216 -10.36 2.75 -4.75
CA GLU A 216 -11.73 3.24 -4.76
C GLU A 216 -12.02 3.86 -6.13
N GLY A 217 -12.50 3.04 -7.08
CA GLY A 217 -12.71 3.45 -8.48
C GLY A 217 -13.68 4.62 -8.64
N GLU A 218 -14.68 4.70 -7.76
CA GLU A 218 -15.69 5.77 -7.74
C GLU A 218 -15.07 7.18 -7.68
N LEU A 219 -13.92 7.32 -7.03
CA LEU A 219 -13.20 8.60 -6.94
C LEU A 219 -12.69 9.09 -8.31
N PHE A 220 -12.52 8.19 -9.27
CA PHE A 220 -11.93 8.48 -10.58
C PHE A 220 -12.97 8.49 -11.70
N GLU A 221 -14.24 8.31 -11.37
CA GLU A 221 -15.36 8.41 -12.31
C GLU A 221 -15.99 9.80 -12.19
N HIS A 222 -15.81 10.64 -13.21
CA HIS A 222 -16.30 12.03 -13.24
C HIS A 222 -17.21 12.25 -14.44
N GLU A 223 -18.24 13.06 -14.24
CA GLU A 223 -19.09 13.53 -15.31
C GLU A 223 -18.35 14.55 -16.19
N LYS A 224 -18.73 14.62 -17.47
CA LYS A 224 -18.05 15.51 -18.43
C LYS A 224 -18.14 16.97 -18.02
N GLU A 225 -19.27 17.38 -17.49
CA GLU A 225 -19.58 18.73 -17.02
C GLU A 225 -18.62 19.14 -15.88
N GLU A 226 -18.37 18.25 -14.93
CA GLU A 226 -17.42 18.46 -13.84
C GLU A 226 -16.00 18.65 -14.36
N CYS A 227 -15.59 17.81 -15.31
CA CYS A 227 -14.29 17.90 -15.97
C CYS A 227 -14.09 19.24 -16.70
N VAL A 228 -15.13 19.74 -17.41
CA VAL A 228 -15.09 21.03 -18.12
C VAL A 228 -14.92 22.20 -17.12
N VAL A 229 -15.76 22.25 -16.08
CA VAL A 229 -15.69 23.29 -15.05
C VAL A 229 -14.34 23.29 -14.35
N PHE A 230 -13.83 22.11 -14.01
CA PHE A 230 -12.51 22.01 -13.38
C PHE A 230 -11.39 22.45 -14.33
N ARG A 231 -11.48 22.10 -15.60
CA ARG A 231 -10.51 22.51 -16.63
C ARG A 231 -10.47 24.03 -16.77
N GLU A 232 -11.62 24.70 -16.83
CA GLU A 232 -11.71 26.16 -16.89
C GLU A 232 -11.07 26.82 -15.65
N LYS A 233 -11.36 26.31 -14.46
CA LYS A 233 -10.73 26.78 -13.20
C LYS A 233 -9.21 26.61 -13.23
N LEU A 234 -8.74 25.46 -13.73
CA LEU A 234 -7.32 25.17 -13.83
C LEU A 234 -6.62 26.12 -14.84
N GLU A 235 -7.27 26.45 -15.96
CA GLU A 235 -6.77 27.40 -16.95
C GLU A 235 -6.75 28.84 -16.44
N LEU A 236 -7.65 29.23 -15.52
CA LEU A 236 -7.58 30.50 -14.83
C LEU A 236 -6.37 30.58 -13.88
N THR A 237 -6.07 29.47 -13.21
CA THR A 237 -4.91 29.39 -12.29
C THR A 237 -3.59 29.27 -13.04
N PHE A 238 -3.60 28.54 -14.16
CA PHE A 238 -2.44 28.28 -15.00
C PHE A 238 -2.74 28.63 -16.48
N PRO A 239 -2.62 29.91 -16.89
CA PRO A 239 -2.98 30.33 -18.24
C PRO A 239 -2.22 29.62 -19.36
N SER A 240 -1.06 29.04 -19.08
CA SER A 240 -0.26 28.24 -20.03
C SER A 240 -0.98 26.94 -20.48
N LEU A 241 -2.01 26.50 -19.74
CA LEU A 241 -2.83 25.34 -20.12
C LEU A 241 -3.86 25.62 -21.22
N LYS A 242 -4.17 26.89 -21.47
CA LYS A 242 -5.25 27.25 -22.40
C LYS A 242 -5.01 26.71 -23.82
N GLY A 243 -5.93 25.84 -24.27
CA GLY A 243 -5.83 25.20 -25.58
C GLY A 243 -4.77 24.12 -25.71
N LYS A 244 -4.11 23.73 -24.61
CA LYS A 244 -3.09 22.68 -24.62
C LYS A 244 -3.66 21.32 -24.27
N ARG A 245 -3.08 20.29 -24.85
CA ARG A 245 -3.35 18.87 -24.55
C ARG A 245 -2.42 18.43 -23.43
N ILE A 246 -2.96 17.87 -22.36
CA ILE A 246 -2.18 17.52 -21.16
C ILE A 246 -1.55 16.15 -21.32
N LEU A 247 -0.23 16.09 -21.24
CA LEU A 247 0.54 14.88 -20.94
C LEU A 247 0.79 14.90 -19.43
N LEU A 248 0.30 13.93 -18.69
CA LEU A 248 0.32 13.95 -17.23
C LEU A 248 1.38 13.00 -16.66
N PHE A 249 2.16 13.49 -15.71
CA PHE A 249 2.83 12.69 -14.69
C PHE A 249 2.21 13.01 -13.34
N ALA A 250 1.89 12.01 -12.52
CA ALA A 250 1.43 12.18 -11.14
C ALA A 250 2.25 11.35 -10.17
N GLY A 251 2.63 11.95 -9.05
CA GLY A 251 3.40 11.29 -8.00
C GLY A 251 4.45 12.17 -7.34
N ARG A 252 5.25 11.57 -6.46
CA ARG A 252 6.34 12.29 -5.78
C ARG A 252 7.40 12.77 -6.78
N ILE A 253 7.73 14.05 -6.74
CA ILE A 253 8.76 14.64 -7.61
C ILE A 253 10.14 14.34 -7.01
N ALA A 254 10.74 13.26 -7.51
CA ALA A 254 12.03 12.79 -7.01
C ALA A 254 12.81 12.07 -8.13
N LYS A 255 14.15 12.07 -8.03
CA LYS A 255 15.06 11.52 -9.07
C LYS A 255 14.80 10.05 -9.35
N GLU A 256 14.42 9.26 -8.34
CA GLU A 256 14.09 7.84 -8.51
C GLU A 256 12.87 7.60 -9.41
N LYS A 257 12.04 8.63 -9.66
CA LYS A 257 10.90 8.55 -10.59
C LYS A 257 11.30 8.76 -12.05
N ASN A 258 12.57 8.98 -12.33
CA ASN A 258 13.13 9.06 -13.67
C ASN A 258 12.52 10.20 -14.54
N LEU A 259 12.18 11.36 -13.91
CA LEU A 259 11.50 12.46 -14.61
C LEU A 259 12.38 13.14 -15.66
N SER A 260 13.70 13.08 -15.55
CA SER A 260 14.63 13.55 -16.58
C SER A 260 14.40 12.86 -17.93
N PHE A 261 13.90 11.63 -17.92
CA PHE A 261 13.52 10.90 -19.11
C PHE A 261 12.40 11.62 -19.88
N LEU A 262 11.39 12.12 -19.15
CA LEU A 262 10.28 12.85 -19.78
C LEU A 262 10.75 14.17 -20.37
N LEU A 263 11.66 14.89 -19.70
CA LEU A 263 12.23 16.15 -20.22
C LEU A 263 13.07 15.90 -21.49
N LYS A 264 13.74 14.76 -21.60
CA LYS A 264 14.54 14.40 -22.79
C LYS A 264 13.69 14.10 -24.02
N ILE A 265 12.55 13.44 -23.84
CA ILE A 265 11.67 13.04 -24.96
C ILE A 265 10.70 14.16 -25.38
N LEU A 266 10.47 15.14 -24.51
CA LEU A 266 9.48 16.20 -24.75
C LEU A 266 9.76 17.05 -26.01
N PRO A 267 11.00 17.43 -26.38
CA PRO A 267 11.29 18.14 -27.62
C PRO A 267 10.78 17.44 -28.88
N ASP A 268 11.01 16.13 -29.01
CA ASP A 268 10.56 15.33 -30.16
C ASP A 268 9.02 15.29 -30.26
N ILE A 269 8.33 15.30 -29.10
CA ILE A 269 6.87 15.36 -29.05
C ILE A 269 6.35 16.73 -29.46
N ILE A 270 6.97 17.82 -28.97
CA ILE A 270 6.59 19.21 -29.28
C ILE A 270 6.76 19.51 -30.77
N GLU A 271 7.83 19.02 -31.38
CA GLU A 271 8.07 19.19 -32.82
C GLU A 271 6.87 18.75 -33.67
N LYS A 272 6.21 17.65 -33.30
CA LYS A 272 5.05 17.09 -34.01
C LYS A 272 3.70 17.58 -33.47
N HIS A 273 3.64 17.90 -32.17
CA HIS A 273 2.43 18.33 -31.47
C HIS A 273 2.73 19.57 -30.59
N PRO A 274 2.84 20.78 -31.16
CA PRO A 274 3.24 21.99 -30.40
C PRO A 274 2.17 22.46 -29.39
N ASN A 275 0.97 21.91 -29.44
CA ASN A 275 -0.13 22.22 -28.52
C ASN A 275 -0.19 21.29 -27.29
N VAL A 276 0.87 20.54 -26.96
CA VAL A 276 0.96 19.75 -25.74
C VAL A 276 1.56 20.56 -24.59
N ILE A 277 1.28 20.11 -23.36
CA ILE A 277 1.96 20.54 -22.14
C ILE A 277 2.18 19.31 -21.26
N LEU A 278 3.38 19.19 -20.69
CA LEU A 278 3.70 18.16 -19.70
C LEU A 278 3.40 18.68 -18.31
N LEU A 279 2.36 18.15 -17.69
CA LEU A 279 1.92 18.52 -16.36
C LEU A 279 2.48 17.54 -15.33
N PHE A 280 3.22 18.05 -14.36
CA PHE A 280 3.72 17.31 -13.20
C PHE A 280 2.83 17.61 -12.00
N ALA A 281 1.97 16.65 -11.64
CA ALA A 281 1.09 16.72 -10.48
C ALA A 281 1.74 16.04 -9.28
N GLY A 282 2.20 16.84 -8.33
CA GLY A 282 2.83 16.34 -7.11
C GLY A 282 3.91 17.26 -6.57
N ASP A 283 4.42 16.90 -5.40
CA ASP A 283 5.49 17.58 -4.70
C ASP A 283 6.62 16.60 -4.36
N GLY A 284 7.78 17.10 -3.98
CA GLY A 284 8.89 16.25 -3.57
C GLY A 284 10.22 16.98 -3.45
N PRO A 285 11.24 16.27 -2.94
CA PRO A 285 12.55 16.89 -2.63
C PRO A 285 13.27 17.44 -3.85
N ASP A 286 12.98 16.94 -5.05
CA ASP A 286 13.67 17.36 -6.27
C ASP A 286 12.80 18.28 -7.17
N LEU A 287 11.69 18.87 -6.64
CA LEU A 287 10.80 19.75 -7.43
C LEU A 287 11.54 20.92 -8.05
N GLU A 288 12.31 21.67 -7.26
CA GLU A 288 13.08 22.82 -7.78
C GLU A 288 14.18 22.39 -8.76
N TYR A 289 14.80 21.24 -8.54
CA TYR A 289 15.75 20.68 -9.48
C TYR A 289 15.11 20.44 -10.86
N PHE A 290 13.92 19.84 -10.92
CA PHE A 290 13.26 19.59 -12.22
C PHE A 290 12.71 20.85 -12.88
N LYS A 291 12.28 21.85 -12.10
CA LYS A 291 11.95 23.18 -12.65
C LYS A 291 13.19 23.84 -13.30
N ASP A 292 14.34 23.75 -12.66
CA ASP A 292 15.58 24.30 -13.22
C ASP A 292 16.06 23.51 -14.45
N GLU A 293 15.92 22.20 -14.47
CA GLU A 293 16.24 21.37 -15.64
C GLU A 293 15.32 21.68 -16.83
N SER A 294 14.01 21.92 -16.60
CA SER A 294 13.10 22.32 -17.67
C SER A 294 13.47 23.69 -18.27
N LYS A 295 13.91 24.65 -17.45
CA LYS A 295 14.41 25.96 -17.92
C LYS A 295 15.70 25.83 -18.72
N LYS A 296 16.68 25.06 -18.24
CA LYS A 296 17.94 24.82 -18.96
C LYS A 296 17.72 24.16 -20.32
N ALA A 297 16.68 23.34 -20.43
CA ALA A 297 16.28 22.71 -21.68
C ALA A 297 15.39 23.59 -22.57
N ALA A 298 15.10 24.85 -22.17
CA ALA A 298 14.15 25.76 -22.84
C ALA A 298 12.73 25.14 -23.02
N LEU A 299 12.27 24.41 -22.01
CA LEU A 299 10.99 23.70 -21.97
C LEU A 299 10.01 24.29 -20.93
N GLU A 300 10.30 25.45 -20.34
CA GLU A 300 9.48 26.06 -19.29
C GLU A 300 8.04 26.35 -19.74
N ASP A 301 7.83 26.73 -21.00
CA ASP A 301 6.50 26.99 -21.59
C ASP A 301 5.70 25.68 -21.88
N TYR A 302 6.37 24.54 -21.81
CA TYR A 302 5.80 23.22 -22.07
C TYR A 302 5.75 22.32 -20.83
N CYS A 303 6.24 22.81 -19.68
CA CYS A 303 6.23 22.10 -18.42
C CYS A 303 5.44 22.88 -17.37
N LEU A 304 4.48 22.24 -16.73
CA LEU A 304 3.72 22.80 -15.64
C LEU A 304 3.86 21.95 -14.38
N PHE A 305 4.27 22.56 -13.27
CA PHE A 305 4.38 21.93 -11.96
C PHE A 305 3.30 22.48 -11.05
N THR A 306 2.31 21.67 -10.68
CA THR A 306 1.19 22.10 -9.84
C THR A 306 1.51 22.08 -8.34
N GLY A 307 2.57 21.39 -7.93
CA GLY A 307 2.77 21.05 -6.53
C GLY A 307 1.79 19.98 -6.06
N TYR A 308 1.66 19.83 -4.74
CA TYR A 308 0.73 18.89 -4.13
C TYR A 308 -0.72 19.24 -4.49
N LEU A 309 -1.48 18.23 -4.88
CA LEU A 309 -2.91 18.33 -5.15
C LEU A 309 -3.69 17.41 -4.20
N GLU A 310 -4.88 17.83 -3.83
CA GLU A 310 -5.80 16.96 -3.12
C GLU A 310 -6.24 15.79 -4.02
N ARG A 311 -6.53 14.64 -3.42
CA ARG A 311 -6.84 13.42 -4.15
C ARG A 311 -8.02 13.58 -5.11
N LYS A 312 -9.03 14.39 -4.73
CA LYS A 312 -10.19 14.71 -5.59
C LYS A 312 -9.79 15.50 -6.84
N ASP A 313 -8.98 16.54 -6.68
CA ASP A 313 -8.52 17.37 -7.80
C ASP A 313 -7.61 16.56 -8.73
N LEU A 314 -6.73 15.73 -8.17
CA LEU A 314 -5.87 14.85 -8.95
C LEU A 314 -6.69 13.84 -9.77
N ALA A 315 -7.78 13.30 -9.22
CA ALA A 315 -8.67 12.38 -9.92
C ALA A 315 -9.31 13.02 -11.17
N ILE A 316 -9.71 14.31 -11.08
CA ILE A 316 -10.23 15.04 -12.22
C ILE A 316 -9.11 15.34 -13.23
N ILE A 317 -7.90 15.67 -12.77
CA ILE A 317 -6.76 15.92 -13.66
C ILE A 317 -6.42 14.67 -14.50
N TYR A 318 -6.49 13.48 -13.93
CA TYR A 318 -6.38 12.27 -14.73
C TYR A 318 -7.42 12.28 -15.84
N SER A 319 -8.70 12.52 -15.53
CA SER A 319 -9.82 12.45 -16.49
C SER A 319 -9.73 13.49 -17.62
N ILE A 320 -9.11 14.67 -17.40
CA ILE A 320 -8.92 15.72 -18.39
C ILE A 320 -7.59 15.63 -19.16
N SER A 321 -6.77 14.62 -18.84
CA SER A 321 -5.46 14.40 -19.47
C SER A 321 -5.58 13.49 -20.69
N GLU A 322 -4.78 13.77 -21.71
CA GLU A 322 -4.77 12.96 -22.94
C GLU A 322 -4.06 11.63 -22.77
N ILE A 323 -2.92 11.65 -22.06
CA ILE A 323 -2.05 10.49 -21.85
C ILE A 323 -1.39 10.64 -20.48
N PHE A 324 -1.33 9.55 -19.74
CA PHE A 324 -0.53 9.45 -18.53
C PHE A 324 0.85 8.85 -18.84
N LEU A 325 1.92 9.56 -18.46
CA LEU A 325 3.31 9.18 -18.72
C LEU A 325 3.98 8.71 -17.45
N PHE A 326 4.44 7.47 -17.42
CA PHE A 326 5.03 6.89 -16.22
C PHE A 326 6.41 6.25 -16.46
N PRO A 327 7.50 7.02 -16.35
CA PRO A 327 8.86 6.54 -16.60
C PRO A 327 9.50 5.86 -15.39
N SER A 328 8.81 5.71 -14.26
CA SER A 328 9.34 5.14 -13.03
C SER A 328 9.68 3.66 -13.16
N MET A 329 10.87 3.28 -12.67
CA MET A 329 11.32 1.89 -12.60
C MET A 329 11.34 1.33 -11.18
N THR A 330 10.95 2.13 -10.19
CA THR A 330 11.09 1.80 -8.76
C THR A 330 9.77 1.60 -8.04
N ASP A 331 8.64 1.82 -8.70
CA ASP A 331 7.31 1.68 -8.10
C ASP A 331 6.93 0.22 -7.88
N THR A 332 6.70 -0.14 -6.62
CA THR A 332 6.40 -1.53 -6.23
C THR A 332 4.99 -1.98 -6.60
N GLN A 333 4.01 -1.07 -6.63
CA GLN A 333 2.61 -1.40 -6.94
C GLN A 333 2.05 -0.65 -8.15
N GLY A 334 2.63 0.48 -8.57
CA GLY A 334 2.16 1.24 -9.73
C GLY A 334 0.74 1.82 -9.61
N LEU A 335 0.29 2.16 -8.38
CA LEU A 335 -1.09 2.59 -8.11
C LEU A 335 -1.50 3.82 -8.92
N VAL A 336 -0.59 4.78 -9.15
CA VAL A 336 -0.86 5.97 -9.96
C VAL A 336 -1.18 5.62 -11.43
N THR A 337 -0.56 4.55 -11.96
CA THR A 337 -0.90 4.01 -13.29
C THR A 337 -2.34 3.49 -13.31
N LEU A 338 -2.73 2.81 -12.25
CA LEU A 338 -4.08 2.28 -12.10
C LEU A 338 -5.12 3.41 -11.92
N GLU A 339 -4.77 4.48 -11.19
CA GLU A 339 -5.60 5.69 -11.05
C GLU A 339 -5.88 6.35 -12.41
N ALA A 340 -4.83 6.50 -13.25
CA ALA A 340 -4.98 6.98 -14.62
C ALA A 340 -5.91 6.07 -15.44
N MET A 341 -5.76 4.76 -15.32
CA MET A 341 -6.59 3.79 -16.06
C MET A 341 -8.05 3.82 -15.60
N PHE A 342 -8.34 3.98 -14.32
CA PHE A 342 -9.71 4.16 -13.82
C PHE A 342 -10.39 5.39 -14.40
N SER A 343 -9.65 6.51 -14.49
CA SER A 343 -10.13 7.74 -15.13
C SER A 343 -10.32 7.59 -16.65
N GLY A 344 -9.87 6.48 -17.24
CA GLY A 344 -9.89 6.25 -18.67
C GLY A 344 -8.78 6.98 -19.43
N THR A 345 -7.73 7.38 -18.75
CA THR A 345 -6.57 8.02 -19.38
C THR A 345 -5.61 6.93 -19.87
N PRO A 346 -5.32 6.85 -21.16
CA PRO A 346 -4.36 5.90 -21.70
C PRO A 346 -2.97 6.12 -21.10
N VAL A 347 -2.25 5.03 -20.87
CA VAL A 347 -0.96 5.04 -20.20
C VAL A 347 0.17 4.72 -21.16
N VAL A 348 1.28 5.49 -21.09
CA VAL A 348 2.57 5.06 -21.65
C VAL A 348 3.54 4.95 -20.49
N ALA A 349 4.05 3.75 -20.22
CA ALA A 349 4.85 3.48 -19.05
C ALA A 349 6.06 2.59 -19.33
N ILE A 350 7.15 2.78 -18.57
CA ILE A 350 8.25 1.83 -18.57
C ILE A 350 7.82 0.58 -17.80
N GLY A 351 7.91 -0.59 -18.44
CA GLY A 351 7.55 -1.88 -17.86
C GLY A 351 8.54 -2.31 -16.79
N ALA A 352 8.27 -1.94 -15.53
CA ALA A 352 9.08 -2.33 -14.37
C ALA A 352 8.17 -2.59 -13.16
N LEU A 353 8.58 -3.53 -12.31
CA LEU A 353 7.95 -3.85 -11.02
C LEU A 353 6.41 -3.78 -11.04
N GLY A 354 5.82 -2.86 -10.28
CA GLY A 354 4.36 -2.71 -10.15
C GLY A 354 3.66 -2.40 -11.45
N THR A 355 4.28 -1.64 -12.37
CA THR A 355 3.71 -1.32 -13.68
C THR A 355 3.50 -2.57 -14.53
N LEU A 356 4.45 -3.52 -14.50
CA LEU A 356 4.29 -4.82 -15.18
C LEU A 356 3.04 -5.57 -14.72
N MET A 357 2.79 -5.52 -13.43
CA MET A 357 1.65 -6.21 -12.82
C MET A 357 0.34 -5.48 -13.12
N VAL A 358 0.30 -4.15 -12.94
CA VAL A 358 -0.91 -3.34 -13.13
C VAL A 358 -1.36 -3.38 -14.57
N MET A 359 -0.49 -3.13 -15.53
CA MET A 359 -0.88 -3.11 -16.93
C MET A 359 -1.09 -4.52 -17.52
N GLY A 360 -0.35 -5.53 -17.03
CA GLY A 360 -0.48 -6.90 -17.51
C GLY A 360 -0.26 -7.05 -19.02
N GLY A 361 0.61 -6.23 -19.62
CA GLY A 361 0.83 -6.03 -21.03
C GLY A 361 0.37 -4.64 -21.49
N ASP A 362 -0.16 -4.55 -22.71
CA ASP A 362 -0.61 -3.29 -23.31
C ASP A 362 -2.09 -2.95 -23.02
N ASN A 363 -2.62 -3.42 -21.90
CA ASN A 363 -3.98 -3.09 -21.48
C ASN A 363 -4.08 -1.61 -21.13
N GLY A 364 -4.96 -0.89 -21.84
CA GLY A 364 -5.23 0.52 -21.58
C GLY A 364 -4.09 1.48 -21.91
N GLY A 365 -3.10 1.07 -22.71
CA GLY A 365 -1.97 1.90 -23.08
C GLY A 365 -0.85 1.10 -23.73
N PHE A 366 0.39 1.53 -23.50
CA PHE A 366 1.60 0.86 -23.98
C PHE A 366 2.62 0.72 -22.86
N MET A 367 3.10 -0.49 -22.67
CA MET A 367 4.19 -0.79 -21.77
C MET A 367 5.48 -1.00 -22.57
N VAL A 368 6.44 -0.12 -22.40
CA VAL A 368 7.67 -0.09 -23.18
C VAL A 368 8.91 -0.40 -22.33
N LYS A 369 10.02 -0.67 -22.97
CA LYS A 369 11.31 -0.74 -22.31
C LYS A 369 11.79 0.66 -21.91
N ASN A 370 12.88 0.75 -21.15
CA ASN A 370 13.52 2.02 -20.86
C ASN A 370 14.30 2.50 -22.11
N ASP A 371 13.54 2.91 -23.12
CA ASP A 371 14.02 3.37 -24.42
C ASP A 371 13.25 4.65 -24.83
N GLU A 372 13.99 5.76 -25.00
CA GLU A 372 13.42 7.07 -25.29
C GLU A 372 12.67 7.08 -26.63
N LYS A 373 13.17 6.39 -27.64
CA LYS A 373 12.57 6.36 -28.99
C LYS A 373 11.26 5.57 -29.01
N GLU A 374 11.26 4.40 -28.36
CA GLU A 374 10.06 3.56 -28.27
C GLU A 374 8.96 4.29 -27.47
N PHE A 375 9.35 4.89 -26.34
CA PHE A 375 8.40 5.64 -25.51
C PHE A 375 7.80 6.83 -26.27
N THR A 376 8.65 7.65 -26.93
CA THR A 376 8.20 8.78 -27.77
C THR A 376 7.26 8.31 -28.87
N LEU A 377 7.60 7.23 -29.58
CA LEU A 377 6.76 6.68 -30.62
C LEU A 377 5.35 6.36 -30.11
N ARG A 378 5.23 5.70 -28.96
CA ARG A 378 3.92 5.34 -28.37
C ARG A 378 3.12 6.55 -27.91
N VAL A 379 3.78 7.59 -27.41
CA VAL A 379 3.11 8.88 -27.10
C VAL A 379 2.57 9.50 -28.38
N LEU A 380 3.39 9.56 -29.43
CA LEU A 380 2.99 10.11 -30.73
C LEU A 380 1.85 9.30 -31.39
N ASP A 381 1.87 7.96 -31.29
CA ASP A 381 0.79 7.10 -31.79
C ASP A 381 -0.55 7.51 -31.13
N LEU A 382 -0.58 7.67 -29.80
CA LEU A 382 -1.79 8.07 -29.07
C LEU A 382 -2.20 9.53 -29.34
N LEU A 383 -1.25 10.43 -29.58
CA LEU A 383 -1.55 11.83 -29.90
C LEU A 383 -2.11 12.00 -31.31
N SER A 384 -1.62 11.21 -32.26
CA SER A 384 -1.96 11.34 -33.69
C SER A 384 -3.22 10.55 -34.08
N ASP A 385 -3.55 9.49 -33.35
CA ASP A 385 -4.69 8.60 -33.64
C ASP A 385 -5.76 8.67 -32.54
N PRO A 386 -6.85 9.46 -32.74
CA PRO A 386 -7.94 9.57 -31.77
C PRO A 386 -8.71 8.26 -31.57
N GLU A 387 -8.80 7.38 -32.60
CA GLU A 387 -9.51 6.11 -32.50
C GLU A 387 -8.72 5.12 -31.64
N LEU A 388 -7.40 5.03 -31.86
CA LEU A 388 -6.49 4.26 -31.02
C LEU A 388 -6.57 4.74 -29.56
N ARG A 389 -6.53 6.06 -29.34
CA ARG A 389 -6.62 6.64 -27.99
C ARG A 389 -7.94 6.30 -27.31
N SER A 390 -9.07 6.43 -28.02
CA SER A 390 -10.40 6.09 -27.49
C SER A 390 -10.50 4.60 -27.14
N ARG A 391 -9.97 3.72 -27.98
CA ARG A 391 -9.91 2.28 -27.72
C ARG A 391 -9.08 1.98 -26.48
N LYS A 392 -7.88 2.57 -26.36
CA LYS A 392 -7.01 2.40 -25.20
C LYS A 392 -7.62 2.97 -23.92
N SER A 393 -8.36 4.07 -24.01
CA SER A 393 -9.15 4.62 -22.90
C SER A 393 -10.20 3.63 -22.37
N LEU A 394 -10.96 3.00 -23.27
CA LEU A 394 -11.95 1.99 -22.89
C LEU A 394 -11.29 0.74 -22.30
N GLU A 395 -10.22 0.24 -22.93
CA GLU A 395 -9.42 -0.89 -22.41
C GLU A 395 -8.92 -0.58 -21.00
N ALA A 396 -8.41 0.65 -20.74
CA ALA A 396 -7.94 1.09 -19.43
C ALA A 396 -9.04 0.96 -18.37
N LYS A 397 -10.22 1.53 -18.61
CA LYS A 397 -11.36 1.46 -17.69
C LYS A 397 -11.80 0.02 -17.39
N ILE A 398 -11.90 -0.81 -18.42
CA ILE A 398 -12.31 -2.22 -18.28
C ILE A 398 -11.28 -2.98 -17.43
N HIS A 399 -10.00 -2.80 -17.74
CA HIS A 399 -8.92 -3.49 -17.02
C HIS A 399 -8.84 -3.02 -15.56
N ALA A 400 -8.90 -1.70 -15.31
CA ALA A 400 -8.81 -1.12 -13.99
C ALA A 400 -9.93 -1.59 -13.04
N ARG A 401 -11.15 -1.84 -13.55
CA ARG A 401 -12.28 -2.35 -12.74
C ARG A 401 -11.96 -3.65 -12.02
N SER A 402 -11.10 -4.50 -12.59
CA SER A 402 -10.67 -5.74 -11.93
C SER A 402 -9.78 -5.50 -10.68
N TRP A 403 -9.30 -4.26 -10.51
CA TRP A 403 -8.48 -3.78 -9.40
C TRP A 403 -9.26 -2.89 -8.43
N SER A 404 -10.58 -2.76 -8.62
CA SER A 404 -11.40 -2.02 -7.68
C SER A 404 -11.35 -2.65 -6.29
N ILE A 405 -11.46 -1.83 -5.27
CA ILE A 405 -11.49 -2.33 -3.90
C ILE A 405 -12.66 -3.31 -3.69
N GLN A 406 -13.78 -3.10 -4.36
CA GLN A 406 -14.93 -3.99 -4.31
C GLN A 406 -14.60 -5.39 -4.86
N GLU A 407 -14.00 -5.48 -6.05
CA GLU A 407 -13.63 -6.78 -6.64
C GLU A 407 -12.53 -7.49 -5.84
N LEU A 408 -11.55 -6.73 -5.33
CA LEU A 408 -10.49 -7.31 -4.50
C LEU A 408 -11.00 -7.72 -3.11
N THR A 409 -12.00 -7.02 -2.57
CA THR A 409 -12.64 -7.43 -1.30
C THR A 409 -13.40 -8.73 -1.44
N LYS A 410 -14.11 -8.95 -2.55
CA LYS A 410 -14.73 -10.26 -2.83
C LYS A 410 -13.69 -11.39 -2.86
N LYS A 411 -12.52 -11.14 -3.47
CA LYS A 411 -11.41 -12.10 -3.44
C LYS A 411 -10.88 -12.31 -2.02
N LEU A 412 -10.74 -11.24 -1.23
CA LEU A 412 -10.30 -11.32 0.16
C LEU A 412 -11.26 -12.13 1.03
N VAL A 413 -12.58 -11.93 0.85
CA VAL A 413 -13.63 -12.72 1.52
C VAL A 413 -13.48 -14.21 1.19
N CYS A 414 -13.29 -14.57 -0.08
CA CYS A 414 -13.05 -15.96 -0.46
C CYS A 414 -11.75 -16.53 0.13
N ILE A 415 -10.70 -15.69 0.26
CA ILE A 415 -9.45 -16.08 0.92
C ILE A 415 -9.70 -16.35 2.42
N TYR A 416 -10.47 -15.52 3.10
CA TYR A 416 -10.81 -15.72 4.50
C TYR A 416 -11.61 -16.99 4.71
N ASP A 417 -12.68 -17.17 3.94
CA ASP A 417 -13.56 -18.33 4.03
C ASP A 417 -12.79 -19.64 3.85
N SER A 418 -12.03 -19.75 2.75
CA SER A 418 -11.17 -20.90 2.48
C SER A 418 -10.09 -21.13 3.54
N THR A 419 -9.60 -20.04 4.15
CA THR A 419 -8.59 -20.11 5.22
C THR A 419 -9.20 -20.64 6.51
N ILE A 420 -10.40 -20.19 6.87
CA ILE A 420 -11.15 -20.66 8.05
C ILE A 420 -11.49 -22.15 7.91
N GLU A 421 -12.06 -22.53 6.76
CA GLU A 421 -12.41 -23.94 6.47
C GLU A 421 -11.19 -24.86 6.58
N SER A 422 -10.12 -24.55 5.83
CA SER A 422 -8.90 -25.36 5.85
C SER A 422 -8.25 -25.43 7.23
N TYR A 423 -8.26 -24.33 7.98
CA TYR A 423 -7.71 -24.32 9.33
C TYR A 423 -8.51 -25.20 10.29
N GLN A 424 -9.85 -25.18 10.19
CA GLN A 424 -10.72 -26.02 11.00
C GLN A 424 -10.57 -27.50 10.66
N GLU A 425 -10.31 -27.84 9.40
CA GLU A 425 -9.98 -29.20 8.97
C GLU A 425 -8.63 -29.67 9.55
N ASP A 426 -7.60 -28.82 9.51
CA ASP A 426 -6.24 -29.14 9.97
C ASP A 426 -6.12 -29.20 11.51
N TYR A 427 -6.74 -28.28 12.23
CA TYR A 427 -6.51 -28.03 13.67
C TYR A 427 -7.77 -28.14 14.54
N GLY A 428 -8.94 -28.33 13.94
CA GLY A 428 -10.22 -28.36 14.63
C GLY A 428 -10.77 -26.95 14.94
N LYS A 429 -11.95 -26.94 15.60
CA LYS A 429 -12.64 -25.66 15.93
C LYS A 429 -11.87 -24.85 16.99
N PRO A 430 -12.10 -23.53 17.06
CA PRO A 430 -11.54 -22.68 18.10
C PRO A 430 -11.71 -23.27 19.50
N ARG A 431 -10.67 -23.18 20.34
CA ARG A 431 -10.68 -23.71 21.71
C ARG A 431 -10.61 -22.57 22.72
N THR A 432 -11.57 -22.51 23.61
CA THR A 432 -11.57 -21.59 24.76
C THR A 432 -10.76 -22.12 25.95
N LEU A 433 -10.46 -23.42 25.98
CA LEU A 433 -9.96 -24.13 27.17
C LEU A 433 -8.56 -23.69 27.65
N LEU A 434 -7.66 -23.30 26.71
CA LEU A 434 -6.30 -22.89 27.09
C LEU A 434 -6.31 -21.51 27.77
N TRP A 435 -7.29 -20.71 27.45
CA TRP A 435 -7.47 -19.36 28.00
C TRP A 435 -7.95 -19.39 29.47
N GLU A 436 -8.85 -20.29 29.82
CA GLU A 436 -9.28 -20.48 31.21
C GLU A 436 -8.11 -20.89 32.12
N LEU A 437 -7.19 -21.71 31.61
CA LEU A 437 -5.98 -22.12 32.34
C LEU A 437 -4.95 -20.98 32.47
N LEU A 438 -4.78 -20.13 31.43
CA LEU A 438 -3.86 -18.99 31.44
C LEU A 438 -4.42 -17.82 32.27
N MET A 439 -5.75 -17.72 32.42
CA MET A 439 -6.44 -16.68 33.19
C MET A 439 -6.62 -17.03 34.66
N ASP A 440 -6.19 -18.19 35.12
CA ASP A 440 -6.13 -18.45 36.56
C ASP A 440 -5.27 -17.36 37.22
N LYS A 441 -5.91 -16.54 38.07
CA LYS A 441 -5.28 -15.42 38.80
C LYS A 441 -4.00 -15.80 39.53
N ARG A 442 -3.78 -17.11 39.80
CA ARG A 442 -2.62 -17.69 40.42
C ARG A 442 -1.40 -17.73 39.50
N TRP A 443 -1.60 -18.12 38.22
CA TRP A 443 -0.54 -18.12 37.19
C TRP A 443 -0.03 -16.71 36.91
N TRP A 444 -0.93 -15.74 36.90
CA TRP A 444 -0.62 -14.33 36.64
C TRP A 444 0.23 -13.67 37.74
N LYS A 445 -0.06 -13.96 39.04
CA LYS A 445 0.73 -13.45 40.17
C LYS A 445 2.18 -13.95 40.14
N VAL A 446 2.44 -15.16 39.71
CA VAL A 446 3.78 -15.75 39.68
C VAL A 446 4.59 -15.21 38.47
N ASN A 447 3.98 -15.14 37.30
CA ASN A 447 4.71 -14.73 36.09
C ASN A 447 4.92 -13.21 35.95
N ASN A 448 4.00 -12.41 36.46
CA ASN A 448 4.18 -10.95 36.48
C ASN A 448 5.42 -10.53 37.29
N LYS A 449 5.74 -11.25 38.35
CA LYS A 449 6.94 -10.99 39.19
C LYS A 449 8.25 -11.36 38.46
N ILE A 450 8.22 -12.41 37.64
CA ILE A 450 9.38 -12.87 36.87
C ILE A 450 9.57 -11.98 35.61
N PHE A 451 8.49 -11.59 34.96
CA PHE A 451 8.53 -10.76 33.76
C PHE A 451 8.99 -9.33 34.07
N LYS A 452 8.47 -8.73 35.16
CA LYS A 452 8.88 -7.41 35.63
C LYS A 452 10.37 -7.38 35.98
N LYS A 453 10.88 -8.43 36.61
CA LYS A 453 12.30 -8.53 36.98
C LYS A 453 13.23 -8.69 35.76
N ARG A 454 12.77 -9.41 34.70
CA ARG A 454 13.54 -9.58 33.45
C ARG A 454 13.55 -8.32 32.58
N THR A 455 12.40 -7.65 32.44
CA THR A 455 12.33 -6.42 31.65
C THR A 455 13.06 -5.28 32.33
N GLU A 456 12.99 -5.12 33.65
CA GLU A 456 13.77 -4.11 34.41
C GLU A 456 15.28 -4.35 34.27
N LYS A 457 15.73 -5.60 34.28
CA LYS A 457 17.15 -5.93 34.09
C LYS A 457 17.63 -5.57 32.67
N VAL A 458 16.85 -5.91 31.64
CA VAL A 458 17.18 -5.56 30.23
C VAL A 458 17.22 -4.04 30.04
N TRP A 459 16.29 -3.29 30.66
CA TRP A 459 16.28 -1.83 30.61
C TRP A 459 17.45 -1.18 31.39
N GLN A 460 17.84 -1.74 32.51
CA GLN A 460 19.02 -1.26 33.26
C GLN A 460 20.31 -1.54 32.46
N ASP A 461 20.46 -2.70 31.84
CA ASP A 461 21.61 -3.05 31.00
C ASP A 461 21.72 -2.16 29.76
N MET A 462 20.60 -1.84 29.12
CA MET A 462 20.57 -0.89 27.97
C MET A 462 20.89 0.54 28.41
N ARG A 463 20.32 1.03 29.52
CA ARG A 463 20.67 2.37 30.08
C ARG A 463 22.14 2.50 30.44
N THR A 464 22.72 1.44 30.95
CA THR A 464 24.15 1.43 31.35
C THR A 464 25.05 1.44 30.11
N LYS A 465 24.67 0.77 29.04
CA LYS A 465 25.38 0.78 27.76
C LYS A 465 25.28 2.14 27.05
N LEU A 466 24.12 2.77 27.07
CA LEU A 466 23.90 4.09 26.46
C LEU A 466 24.61 5.23 27.19
N LYS A 467 24.83 5.12 28.54
CA LYS A 467 25.59 6.12 29.31
C LYS A 467 27.11 6.02 29.13
N LYS A 468 27.62 4.95 28.49
CA LYS A 468 29.07 4.74 28.26
C LYS A 468 29.55 5.16 26.89
N GLN A 469 28.68 5.71 26.02
CA GLN A 469 29.13 6.31 24.77
C GLN A 469 29.44 7.80 25.01
N PRO A 470 30.65 8.27 24.66
CA PRO A 470 30.98 9.68 24.73
C PRO A 470 30.12 10.43 23.69
N ALA A 471 29.65 11.61 24.10
CA ALA A 471 28.97 12.53 23.20
C ALA A 471 29.92 12.93 22.07
N ILE A 472 29.50 12.62 20.81
CA ILE A 472 30.05 13.21 19.60
C ILE A 472 29.04 14.21 19.06
#